data_6876fb4922561058d5e709c0f75ce76c
#
_entry.id   6876fb4922561058d5e709c0f75ce76c
#
_cell.length_a   1.000
_cell.length_b   1.000
_cell.length_c   1.000
_cell.angle_alpha   90.00
_cell.angle_beta   90.00
_cell.angle_gamma   90.00
#
_symmetry.space_group_name_H-M   'P 1'
#
loop_
_entity.id
_entity.type
_entity.pdbx_description
1 polymer ?
#
loop_
_entity_poly.entity_id
_entity_poly.type
_entity_poly.pdbx_seq_one_letter_code
_entity_poly.pdbx_strand_id
1 'polypeptide(L)'
;MSLKSTSTQYGSMAIALHWTSAVAVVLTWIAGFVVAETLPAGQGAPILVAHITLGVVVFALTLLRIVWWLAADRHPGAPAGQPRWQVLAAQGTHLGLYVLLLLMASSGTVTLLLSGALPLLLAGGPVPDFSDLVPRVAHGVMSRILLGLLVLHVGAALYHQTIRKDRLLARMGVGRA
;
A
#
# COMPACT_ATOMS: atom_id res chain seq x y z
N MET A 1 14.12 -18.66 -10.73
CA MET A 1 13.42 -17.43 -11.21
C MET A 1 14.46 -16.36 -11.52
N SER A 2 14.31 -15.62 -12.63
CA SER A 2 15.18 -14.48 -12.95
C SER A 2 14.96 -13.33 -11.95
N LEU A 3 16.00 -12.55 -11.64
CA LEU A 3 15.89 -11.34 -10.81
C LEU A 3 15.01 -10.29 -11.48
N LYS A 4 15.14 -10.11 -12.80
CA LYS A 4 14.36 -9.18 -13.62
C LYS A 4 13.20 -9.89 -14.31
N SER A 5 12.16 -9.12 -14.62
CA SER A 5 10.98 -9.58 -15.33
C SER A 5 11.30 -9.96 -16.78
N THR A 6 10.50 -10.87 -17.31
CA THR A 6 10.46 -11.23 -18.73
C THR A 6 9.25 -10.59 -19.41
N SER A 7 8.99 -10.87 -20.67
CA SER A 7 7.79 -10.39 -21.37
C SER A 7 6.48 -10.95 -20.78
N THR A 8 6.53 -12.08 -20.06
CA THR A 8 5.35 -12.81 -19.56
C THR A 8 5.30 -13.00 -18.05
N GLN A 9 6.42 -12.90 -17.34
CA GLN A 9 6.57 -13.22 -15.92
C GLN A 9 7.26 -12.09 -15.17
N TYR A 10 6.82 -11.79 -13.94
CA TYR A 10 7.53 -10.87 -13.06
C TYR A 10 8.80 -11.51 -12.51
N GLY A 11 9.85 -10.71 -12.36
CA GLY A 11 11.10 -11.13 -11.73
C GLY A 11 10.96 -11.28 -10.22
N SER A 12 11.85 -12.07 -9.61
CA SER A 12 11.82 -12.34 -8.17
C SER A 12 11.91 -11.07 -7.32
N MET A 13 12.65 -10.04 -7.75
CA MET A 13 12.71 -8.77 -7.04
C MET A 13 11.35 -8.04 -7.06
N ALA A 14 10.70 -7.96 -8.22
CA ALA A 14 9.38 -7.35 -8.34
C ALA A 14 8.33 -8.08 -7.50
N ILE A 15 8.37 -9.41 -7.48
CA ILE A 15 7.49 -10.26 -6.66
C ILE A 15 7.73 -10.01 -5.17
N ALA A 16 8.98 -10.04 -4.72
CA ALA A 16 9.34 -9.81 -3.32
C ALA A 16 8.89 -8.42 -2.84
N LEU A 17 9.22 -7.36 -3.61
CA LEU A 17 8.80 -5.99 -3.31
C LEU A 17 7.27 -5.85 -3.25
N HIS A 18 6.55 -6.53 -4.15
CA HIS A 18 5.08 -6.49 -4.15
C HIS A 18 4.50 -7.11 -2.89
N TRP A 19 4.85 -8.35 -2.58
CA TRP A 19 4.25 -9.05 -1.45
C TRP A 19 4.66 -8.46 -0.10
N THR A 20 5.92 -8.02 0.05
CA THR A 20 6.37 -7.32 1.26
C THR A 20 5.59 -6.00 1.43
N SER A 21 5.42 -5.22 0.34
CA SER A 21 4.59 -4.00 0.39
C SER A 21 3.14 -4.31 0.74
N ALA A 22 2.54 -5.35 0.15
CA ALA A 22 1.15 -5.72 0.41
C ALA A 22 0.91 -6.04 1.88
N VAL A 23 1.79 -6.87 2.48
CA VAL A 23 1.72 -7.19 3.92
C VAL A 23 1.91 -5.93 4.78
N ALA A 24 2.92 -5.12 4.48
CA ALA A 24 3.19 -3.88 5.22
C ALA A 24 2.01 -2.91 5.17
N VAL A 25 1.40 -2.70 3.99
CA VAL A 25 0.21 -1.83 3.81
C VAL A 25 -0.97 -2.33 4.65
N VAL A 26 -1.27 -3.63 4.62
CA VAL A 26 -2.37 -4.21 5.40
C VAL A 26 -2.14 -4.03 6.90
N LEU A 27 -0.93 -4.33 7.39
CA LEU A 27 -0.59 -4.16 8.81
C LEU A 27 -0.64 -2.69 9.23
N THR A 28 -0.14 -1.78 8.41
CA THR A 28 -0.21 -0.33 8.65
C THR A 28 -1.66 0.13 8.73
N TRP A 29 -2.51 -0.31 7.79
CA TRP A 29 -3.93 0.06 7.79
C TRP A 29 -4.64 -0.46 9.04
N ILE A 30 -4.43 -1.74 9.42
CA ILE A 30 -5.02 -2.33 10.63
C ILE A 30 -4.60 -1.55 11.88
N ALA A 31 -3.31 -1.26 12.04
CA ALA A 31 -2.81 -0.53 13.20
C ALA A 31 -3.44 0.88 13.30
N GLY A 32 -3.55 1.61 12.17
CA GLY A 32 -4.21 2.91 12.12
C GLY A 32 -5.70 2.84 12.43
N PHE A 33 -6.41 1.82 11.92
CA PHE A 33 -7.82 1.58 12.19
C PHE A 33 -8.06 1.28 13.68
N VAL A 34 -7.25 0.41 14.29
CA VAL A 34 -7.37 0.06 15.71
C VAL A 34 -7.26 1.31 16.58
N VAL A 35 -6.25 2.17 16.33
CA VAL A 35 -6.07 3.39 17.13
C VAL A 35 -7.21 4.39 16.90
N ALA A 36 -7.69 4.52 15.66
CA ALA A 36 -8.67 5.56 15.31
C ALA A 36 -10.11 5.19 15.66
N GLU A 37 -10.47 3.90 15.59
CA GLU A 37 -11.89 3.49 15.61
C GLU A 37 -12.22 2.52 16.77
N THR A 38 -11.21 1.90 17.43
CA THR A 38 -11.50 0.86 18.42
C THR A 38 -11.01 1.18 19.83
N LEU A 39 -10.02 2.06 19.98
CA LEU A 39 -9.48 2.40 21.29
C LEU A 39 -10.07 3.70 21.84
N PRO A 40 -10.22 3.81 23.18
CA PRO A 40 -10.58 5.07 23.81
C PRO A 40 -9.57 6.17 23.52
N ALA A 41 -10.03 7.43 23.52
CA ALA A 41 -9.18 8.58 23.28
C ALA A 41 -7.96 8.60 24.25
N GLY A 42 -6.82 8.96 23.73
CA GLY A 42 -5.56 9.01 24.47
C GLY A 42 -4.83 7.67 24.62
N GLN A 43 -5.47 6.56 24.23
CA GLN A 43 -4.87 5.23 24.33
C GLN A 43 -4.21 4.76 23.02
N GLY A 44 -3.40 3.69 23.11
CA GLY A 44 -2.83 3.01 21.94
C GLY A 44 -1.52 3.59 21.42
N ALA A 45 -0.77 4.35 22.21
CA ALA A 45 0.52 4.91 21.79
C ALA A 45 1.48 3.87 21.18
N PRO A 46 1.67 2.65 21.72
CA PRO A 46 2.53 1.65 21.08
C PRO A 46 2.03 1.22 19.70
N ILE A 47 0.70 1.12 19.50
CA ILE A 47 0.11 0.75 18.22
C ILE A 47 0.26 1.90 17.21
N LEU A 48 0.12 3.15 17.68
CA LEU A 48 0.36 4.32 16.83
C LEU A 48 1.83 4.42 16.42
N VAL A 49 2.78 4.14 17.32
CA VAL A 49 4.21 4.08 16.99
C VAL A 49 4.48 2.97 15.97
N ALA A 50 3.86 1.80 16.11
CA ALA A 50 3.96 0.74 15.13
C ALA A 50 3.37 1.16 13.76
N HIS A 51 2.21 1.85 13.74
CA HIS A 51 1.62 2.42 12.53
C HIS A 51 2.56 3.41 11.83
N ILE A 52 3.18 4.32 12.58
CA ILE A 52 4.13 5.30 12.06
C ILE A 52 5.35 4.57 11.45
N THR A 53 5.92 3.62 12.19
CA THR A 53 7.09 2.85 11.74
C THR A 53 6.80 2.05 10.47
N LEU A 54 5.67 1.34 10.44
CA LEU A 54 5.23 0.62 9.25
C LEU A 54 4.92 1.57 8.09
N GLY A 55 4.37 2.75 8.37
CA GLY A 55 4.14 3.80 7.36
C GLY A 55 5.43 4.26 6.69
N VAL A 56 6.51 4.44 7.45
CA VAL A 56 7.85 4.74 6.92
C VAL A 56 8.36 3.58 6.05
N VAL A 57 8.17 2.33 6.49
CA VAL A 57 8.55 1.15 5.70
C VAL A 57 7.74 1.08 4.39
N VAL A 58 6.43 1.30 4.44
CA VAL A 58 5.58 1.35 3.23
C VAL A 58 6.04 2.44 2.27
N PHE A 59 6.37 3.63 2.79
CA PHE A 59 6.90 4.72 1.97
C PHE A 59 8.21 4.34 1.28
N ALA A 60 9.18 3.80 2.03
CA ALA A 60 10.45 3.35 1.49
C ALA A 60 10.28 2.25 0.42
N LEU A 61 9.43 1.24 0.69
CA LEU A 61 9.11 0.19 -0.28
C LEU A 61 8.42 0.74 -1.54
N THR A 62 7.55 1.74 -1.38
CA THR A 62 6.87 2.39 -2.51
C THR A 62 7.88 3.10 -3.40
N LEU A 63 8.80 3.89 -2.81
CA LEU A 63 9.86 4.55 -3.56
C LEU A 63 10.79 3.54 -4.24
N LEU A 64 11.19 2.48 -3.53
CA LEU A 64 12.03 1.42 -4.08
C LEU A 64 11.37 0.73 -5.28
N ARG A 65 10.05 0.48 -5.22
CA ARG A 65 9.30 -0.07 -6.37
C ARG A 65 9.26 0.89 -7.54
N ILE A 66 9.06 2.19 -7.30
CA ILE A 66 9.06 3.20 -8.37
C ILE A 66 10.45 3.24 -9.03
N VAL A 67 11.52 3.34 -8.24
CA VAL A 67 12.90 3.35 -8.74
C VAL A 67 13.21 2.06 -9.51
N TRP A 68 12.79 0.89 -9.00
CA TRP A 68 12.98 -0.39 -9.66
C TRP A 68 12.36 -0.39 -11.07
N TRP A 69 11.12 0.09 -11.22
CA TRP A 69 10.45 0.15 -12.51
C TRP A 69 11.01 1.21 -13.46
N LEU A 70 11.51 2.31 -12.95
CA LEU A 70 12.07 3.38 -13.78
C LEU A 70 13.49 3.08 -14.25
N ALA A 71 14.32 2.46 -13.40
CA ALA A 71 15.75 2.34 -13.63
C ALA A 71 16.24 0.92 -13.95
N ALA A 72 15.54 -0.13 -13.48
CA ALA A 72 16.11 -1.47 -13.48
C ALA A 72 15.30 -2.54 -14.23
N ASP A 73 13.98 -2.42 -14.31
CA ASP A 73 13.11 -3.48 -14.83
C ASP A 73 11.97 -2.91 -15.68
N ARG A 74 11.23 -3.77 -16.37
CA ARG A 74 10.06 -3.42 -17.17
C ARG A 74 8.90 -4.34 -16.83
N HIS A 75 7.69 -3.77 -16.82
CA HIS A 75 6.48 -4.56 -16.59
C HIS A 75 6.28 -5.57 -17.72
N PRO A 76 5.92 -6.82 -17.39
CA PRO A 76 5.45 -7.78 -18.39
C PRO A 76 4.25 -7.22 -19.16
N GLY A 77 4.11 -7.62 -20.41
CA GLY A 77 2.99 -7.22 -21.25
C GLY A 77 1.63 -7.65 -20.68
N ALA A 78 0.55 -7.00 -21.11
CA ALA A 78 -0.80 -7.43 -20.77
C ALA A 78 -1.05 -8.87 -21.26
N PRO A 79 -1.88 -9.68 -20.55
CA PRO A 79 -2.27 -11.00 -21.02
C PRO A 79 -2.91 -10.95 -22.42
N ALA A 80 -2.63 -11.96 -23.24
CA ALA A 80 -3.23 -12.06 -24.57
C ALA A 80 -4.77 -12.09 -24.48
N GLY A 81 -5.44 -11.36 -25.39
CA GLY A 81 -6.92 -11.31 -25.43
C GLY A 81 -7.56 -10.48 -24.33
N GLN A 82 -6.80 -9.71 -23.55
CA GLN A 82 -7.36 -8.81 -22.55
C GLN A 82 -7.93 -7.55 -23.24
N PRO A 83 -9.21 -7.19 -22.99
CA PRO A 83 -9.81 -5.97 -23.56
C PRO A 83 -9.07 -4.71 -23.10
N ARG A 84 -8.95 -3.71 -23.98
CA ARG A 84 -8.23 -2.46 -23.70
C ARG A 84 -8.70 -1.75 -22.44
N TRP A 85 -10.01 -1.74 -22.15
CA TRP A 85 -10.54 -1.11 -20.95
C TRP A 85 -10.04 -1.77 -19.66
N GLN A 86 -9.86 -3.11 -19.64
CA GLN A 86 -9.28 -3.81 -18.46
C GLN A 86 -7.81 -3.45 -18.28
N VAL A 87 -7.04 -3.33 -19.35
CA VAL A 87 -5.64 -2.89 -19.27
C VAL A 87 -5.56 -1.49 -18.71
N LEU A 88 -6.39 -0.56 -19.19
CA LEU A 88 -6.43 0.82 -18.68
C LEU A 88 -6.90 0.88 -17.21
N ALA A 89 -7.91 0.10 -16.85
CA ALA A 89 -8.38 0.01 -15.46
C ALA A 89 -7.27 -0.51 -14.52
N ALA A 90 -6.54 -1.54 -14.93
CA ALA A 90 -5.40 -2.06 -14.16
C ALA A 90 -4.30 -1.02 -14.00
N GLN A 91 -3.92 -0.33 -15.08
CA GLN A 91 -2.92 0.75 -15.03
C GLN A 91 -3.36 1.90 -14.14
N GLY A 92 -4.62 2.34 -14.27
CA GLY A 92 -5.21 3.39 -13.44
C GLY A 92 -5.25 3.02 -11.95
N THR A 93 -5.64 1.77 -11.64
CA THR A 93 -5.64 1.26 -10.26
C THR A 93 -4.22 1.24 -9.67
N HIS A 94 -3.23 0.74 -10.41
CA HIS A 94 -1.84 0.73 -9.94
C HIS A 94 -1.30 2.15 -9.74
N LEU A 95 -1.54 3.06 -10.67
CA LEU A 95 -1.15 4.46 -10.53
C LEU A 95 -1.82 5.09 -9.30
N GLY A 96 -3.14 4.89 -9.14
CA GLY A 96 -3.90 5.37 -7.99
C GLY A 96 -3.34 4.86 -6.66
N LEU A 97 -2.99 3.57 -6.58
CA LEU A 97 -2.34 2.99 -5.40
C LEU A 97 -1.00 3.66 -5.09
N TYR A 98 -0.12 3.86 -6.08
CA TYR A 98 1.15 4.56 -5.86
C TYR A 98 0.94 5.99 -5.36
N VAL A 99 0.08 6.76 -6.03
CA VAL A 99 -0.21 8.16 -5.66
C VAL A 99 -0.78 8.23 -4.25
N LEU A 100 -1.77 7.39 -3.93
CA LEU A 100 -2.36 7.38 -2.58
C LEU A 100 -1.37 6.96 -1.50
N LEU A 101 -0.52 5.97 -1.72
CA LEU A 101 0.51 5.57 -0.74
C LEU A 101 1.49 6.71 -0.45
N LEU A 102 1.90 7.47 -1.46
CA LEU A 102 2.76 8.64 -1.28
C LEU A 102 2.05 9.77 -0.53
N LEU A 103 0.79 10.06 -0.87
CA LEU A 103 -0.02 11.07 -0.19
C LEU A 103 -0.32 10.68 1.27
N MET A 104 -0.59 9.40 1.53
CA MET A 104 -0.78 8.87 2.89
C MET A 104 0.46 9.07 3.75
N ALA A 105 1.63 8.69 3.26
CA ALA A 105 2.89 8.90 3.97
C ALA A 105 3.15 10.40 4.22
N SER A 106 2.94 11.25 3.22
CA SER A 106 3.13 12.70 3.34
C SER A 106 2.18 13.31 4.38
N SER A 107 0.88 13.00 4.31
CA SER A 107 -0.11 13.55 5.25
C SER A 107 0.12 13.06 6.69
N GLY A 108 0.50 11.79 6.89
CA GLY A 108 0.86 11.26 8.20
C GLY A 108 2.10 11.94 8.78
N THR A 109 3.13 12.14 7.95
CA THR A 109 4.36 12.86 8.35
C THR A 109 4.05 14.32 8.73
N VAL A 110 3.27 15.02 7.92
CA VAL A 110 2.89 16.41 8.22
C VAL A 110 2.06 16.50 9.50
N THR A 111 1.13 15.55 9.74
CA THR A 111 0.38 15.47 11.00
C THR A 111 1.33 15.35 12.19
N LEU A 112 2.30 14.45 12.10
CA LEU A 112 3.27 14.20 13.17
C LEU A 112 4.16 15.41 13.45
N LEU A 113 4.60 16.11 12.38
CA LEU A 113 5.42 17.31 12.50
C LEU A 113 4.65 18.48 13.11
N LEU A 114 3.43 18.74 12.66
CA LEU A 114 2.61 19.85 13.16
C LEU A 114 2.16 19.66 14.60
N SER A 115 1.90 18.41 15.01
CA SER A 115 1.51 18.09 16.38
C SER A 115 2.66 18.10 17.38
N GLY A 116 3.90 17.90 16.92
CA GLY A 116 5.06 17.69 17.81
C GLY A 116 4.95 16.44 18.69
N ALA A 117 4.06 15.49 18.34
CA ALA A 117 3.68 14.38 19.20
C ALA A 117 4.75 13.27 19.31
N LEU A 118 5.72 13.21 18.40
CA LEU A 118 6.66 12.08 18.32
C LEU A 118 7.41 11.81 19.63
N PRO A 119 8.03 12.81 20.32
CA PRO A 119 8.72 12.56 21.59
C PRO A 119 7.80 12.00 22.67
N LEU A 120 6.56 12.52 22.77
CA LEU A 120 5.55 12.06 23.74
C LEU A 120 5.18 10.59 23.48
N LEU A 121 4.93 10.23 22.23
CA LEU A 121 4.56 8.86 21.84
C LEU A 121 5.70 7.87 22.09
N LEU A 122 6.94 8.26 21.77
CA LEU A 122 8.12 7.42 22.04
C LEU A 122 8.39 7.21 23.52
N ALA A 123 8.00 8.18 24.37
CA ALA A 123 8.05 8.05 25.83
C ALA A 123 6.88 7.23 26.40
N GLY A 124 5.97 6.70 25.58
CA GLY A 124 4.79 5.95 26.03
C GLY A 124 3.67 6.82 26.59
N GLY A 125 3.70 8.12 26.31
CA GLY A 125 2.65 9.06 26.73
C GLY A 125 1.33 8.84 25.97
N PRO A 126 0.26 9.57 26.37
CA PRO A 126 -1.04 9.42 25.73
C PRO A 126 -1.02 9.88 24.27
N VAL A 127 -1.87 9.26 23.45
CA VAL A 127 -2.08 9.69 22.05
C VAL A 127 -2.77 11.04 22.06
N PRO A 128 -2.17 12.11 21.47
CA PRO A 128 -2.82 13.41 21.37
C PRO A 128 -4.06 13.38 20.48
N ASP A 129 -4.95 14.36 20.67
CA ASP A 129 -6.01 14.59 19.72
C ASP A 129 -5.45 15.31 18.48
N PHE A 130 -5.65 14.73 17.31
CA PHE A 130 -5.23 15.25 16.01
C PHE A 130 -6.42 15.75 15.17
N SER A 131 -7.65 15.78 15.72
CA SER A 131 -8.89 16.02 14.97
C SER A 131 -8.91 17.36 14.24
N ASP A 132 -8.29 18.40 14.81
CA ASP A 132 -8.22 19.75 14.24
C ASP A 132 -7.15 19.92 13.16
N LEU A 133 -6.32 18.90 12.94
CA LEU A 133 -5.25 18.96 11.94
C LEU A 133 -5.76 18.54 10.55
N VAL A 134 -5.80 19.48 9.62
CA VAL A 134 -6.21 19.23 8.22
C VAL A 134 -5.50 18.00 7.59
N PRO A 135 -4.17 17.82 7.73
CA PRO A 135 -3.52 16.65 7.17
C PRO A 135 -3.98 15.34 7.82
N ARG A 136 -4.40 15.33 9.09
CA ARG A 136 -4.98 14.13 9.74
C ARG A 136 -6.35 13.81 9.15
N VAL A 137 -7.18 14.81 8.90
CA VAL A 137 -8.50 14.63 8.26
C VAL A 137 -8.31 14.09 6.84
N ALA A 138 -7.41 14.69 6.06
CA ALA A 138 -7.06 14.23 4.72
C ALA A 138 -6.53 12.78 4.72
N HIS A 139 -5.66 12.43 5.68
CA HIS A 139 -5.16 11.06 5.88
C HIS A 139 -6.31 10.07 6.10
N GLY A 140 -7.27 10.40 6.95
CA GLY A 140 -8.45 9.58 7.21
C GLY A 140 -9.33 9.36 5.97
N VAL A 141 -9.58 10.40 5.17
CA VAL A 141 -10.33 10.28 3.92
C VAL A 141 -9.58 9.43 2.91
N MET A 142 -8.29 9.70 2.70
CA MET A 142 -7.45 8.96 1.77
C MET A 142 -7.30 7.48 2.17
N SER A 143 -7.32 7.15 3.47
CA SER A 143 -7.25 5.76 3.92
C SER A 143 -8.47 4.94 3.50
N ARG A 144 -9.66 5.55 3.49
CA ARG A 144 -10.90 4.91 3.00
C ARG A 144 -10.87 4.70 1.49
N ILE A 145 -10.36 5.68 0.74
CA ILE A 145 -10.17 5.58 -0.72
C ILE A 145 -9.14 4.48 -1.03
N LEU A 146 -8.03 4.45 -0.29
CA LEU A 146 -6.99 3.41 -0.43
C LEU A 146 -7.57 2.01 -0.17
N LEU A 147 -8.38 1.84 0.88
CA LEU A 147 -9.05 0.59 1.17
C LEU A 147 -9.96 0.16 -0.01
N GLY A 148 -10.75 1.08 -0.55
CA GLY A 148 -11.59 0.83 -1.73
C GLY A 148 -10.78 0.36 -2.95
N LEU A 149 -9.65 1.02 -3.23
CA LEU A 149 -8.74 0.60 -4.31
C LEU A 149 -8.05 -0.74 -4.04
N LEU A 150 -7.71 -1.04 -2.79
CA LEU A 150 -7.14 -2.35 -2.41
C LEU A 150 -8.16 -3.46 -2.61
N VAL A 151 -9.40 -3.25 -2.19
CA VAL A 151 -10.50 -4.22 -2.40
C VAL A 151 -10.73 -4.45 -3.90
N LEU A 152 -10.75 -3.39 -4.70
CA LEU A 152 -10.88 -3.48 -6.15
C LEU A 152 -9.70 -4.23 -6.78
N HIS A 153 -8.46 -3.93 -6.37
CA HIS A 153 -7.23 -4.56 -6.85
C HIS A 153 -7.21 -6.07 -6.56
N VAL A 154 -7.48 -6.44 -5.30
CA VAL A 154 -7.52 -7.85 -4.88
C VAL A 154 -8.69 -8.57 -5.53
N GLY A 155 -9.87 -7.94 -5.56
CA GLY A 155 -11.07 -8.48 -6.21
C GLY A 155 -10.86 -8.76 -7.70
N ALA A 156 -10.21 -7.82 -8.42
CA ALA A 156 -9.85 -8.03 -9.81
C ALA A 156 -8.86 -9.20 -9.99
N ALA A 157 -7.84 -9.31 -9.14
CA ALA A 157 -6.88 -10.42 -9.18
C ALA A 157 -7.57 -11.78 -8.96
N LEU A 158 -8.49 -11.85 -7.99
CA LEU A 158 -9.29 -13.05 -7.71
C LEU A 158 -10.25 -13.38 -8.87
N TYR A 159 -10.92 -12.37 -9.44
CA TYR A 159 -11.78 -12.55 -10.62
C TYR A 159 -11.00 -13.15 -11.79
N HIS A 160 -9.83 -12.61 -12.09
CA HIS A 160 -8.95 -13.13 -13.14
C HIS A 160 -8.49 -14.56 -12.84
N GLN A 161 -8.17 -14.88 -11.58
CA GLN A 161 -7.72 -16.21 -11.19
C GLN A 161 -8.83 -17.26 -11.24
N THR A 162 -10.05 -16.93 -10.74
CA THR A 162 -11.13 -17.91 -10.52
C THR A 162 -12.12 -17.99 -11.68
N ILE A 163 -12.50 -16.85 -12.24
CA ILE A 163 -13.53 -16.73 -13.28
C ILE A 163 -12.92 -16.71 -14.68
N ARG A 164 -11.98 -15.80 -14.92
CA ARG A 164 -11.30 -15.70 -16.22
C ARG A 164 -10.28 -16.83 -16.43
N LYS A 165 -9.71 -17.38 -15.36
CA LYS A 165 -8.72 -18.45 -15.36
C LYS A 165 -7.48 -18.13 -16.21
N ASP A 166 -7.11 -16.84 -16.32
CA ASP A 166 -5.95 -16.36 -17.08
C ASP A 166 -4.64 -16.36 -16.26
N ARG A 167 -4.70 -16.91 -15.01
CA ARG A 167 -3.55 -17.19 -14.15
C ARG A 167 -2.69 -15.97 -13.83
N LEU A 168 -3.29 -14.78 -13.68
CA LEU A 168 -2.53 -13.56 -13.34
C LEU A 168 -1.71 -13.70 -12.05
N LEU A 169 -2.24 -14.38 -11.03
CA LEU A 169 -1.51 -14.61 -9.77
C LEU A 169 -0.28 -15.50 -9.96
N ALA A 170 -0.29 -16.43 -10.91
CA ALA A 170 0.89 -17.24 -11.22
C ALA A 170 2.06 -16.40 -11.76
N ARG A 171 1.76 -15.29 -12.47
CA ARG A 171 2.78 -14.33 -12.90
C ARG A 171 3.45 -13.61 -11.73
N MET A 172 2.76 -13.53 -10.57
CA MET A 172 3.23 -12.95 -9.30
C MET A 172 3.69 -14.02 -8.30
N GLY A 173 3.99 -15.24 -8.78
CA GLY A 173 4.54 -16.32 -7.97
C GLY A 173 3.53 -17.09 -7.13
N VAL A 174 2.21 -16.89 -7.31
CA VAL A 174 1.16 -17.60 -6.58
C VAL A 174 0.48 -18.63 -7.48
N GLY A 175 0.64 -19.90 -7.17
CA GLY A 175 0.13 -21.03 -7.96
C GLY A 175 1.12 -21.54 -9.01
N ARG A 176 0.68 -22.53 -9.82
CA ARG A 176 1.49 -23.09 -10.93
C ARG A 176 1.25 -22.25 -12.19
N ALA A 177 2.35 -21.91 -12.87
CA ALA A 177 2.35 -21.26 -14.19
C ALA A 177 1.76 -22.19 -15.25
#